data_b2e7d65aa24d1395e11f5ab145d2bf8d
#
_entry.id   b2e7d65aa24d1395e11f5ab145d2bf8d
#
_cell.length_a   1.000
_cell.length_b   1.000
_cell.length_c   1.000
_cell.angle_alpha   90.00
_cell.angle_beta   90.00
_cell.angle_gamma   90.00
#
_symmetry.space_group_name_H-M   'P 1'
#
loop_
_entity.id
_entity.type
_entity.pdbx_description
1 polymer ?
#
loop_
_entity_poly.entity_id
_entity_poly.type
_entity_poly.pdbx_seq_one_letter_code
_entity_poly.pdbx_strand_id
1 'polypeptide(L)'
;MHQENDKVERYKTYLRLEKALSANSIDAYLTDLDKLTNFVESEGKKYADVTYDDLQQFVARLHDIGIHPRSQARIISGIKSFYRFLFLDNYITTDPTELLESPKIGLKLPEILTVNEINSILDTIDLTLPEGQRNRAMLEVLYSCGLRVSELVSLRFTDVYFDEGFIKVEGKGSKQRLVPISETAIKEIKNYLYDRNHVAVKKGFEDILFLSRRGTALSRIMVFHIIKPVSYTHLRAHETPEH
;
A
#
# COMPACT_ATOMS: atom_id res chain seq x y z
N MET A 1 5.42 -16.83 28.28
CA MET A 1 4.92 -17.03 26.89
C MET A 1 3.38 -17.04 26.78
N HIS A 2 2.62 -17.92 27.47
CA HIS A 2 1.16 -17.96 27.28
C HIS A 2 0.43 -16.66 27.62
N GLN A 3 0.81 -15.95 28.68
CA GLN A 3 0.19 -14.69 29.09
C GLN A 3 0.50 -13.48 28.17
N GLU A 4 1.67 -13.43 27.56
CA GLU A 4 2.05 -12.34 26.66
C GLU A 4 1.33 -12.50 25.31
N ASN A 5 1.16 -13.73 24.81
CA ASN A 5 0.37 -14.02 23.61
C ASN A 5 -1.12 -13.65 23.80
N ASP A 6 -1.69 -13.86 25.00
CA ASP A 6 -3.06 -13.45 25.29
C ASP A 6 -3.25 -11.92 25.17
N LYS A 7 -2.26 -11.14 25.65
CA LYS A 7 -2.31 -9.67 25.52
C LYS A 7 -2.27 -9.21 24.05
N VAL A 8 -1.48 -9.88 23.20
CA VAL A 8 -1.41 -9.57 21.77
C VAL A 8 -2.74 -9.89 21.07
N GLU A 9 -3.38 -11.03 21.38
CA GLU A 9 -4.68 -11.38 20.80
C GLU A 9 -5.81 -10.44 21.27
N ARG A 10 -5.77 -10.00 22.52
CA ARG A 10 -6.69 -8.97 23.03
C ARG A 10 -6.45 -7.62 22.36
N TYR A 11 -5.19 -7.23 22.18
CA TYR A 11 -4.85 -6.02 21.44
C TYR A 11 -5.35 -6.06 19.99
N LYS A 12 -5.19 -7.19 19.30
CA LYS A 12 -5.76 -7.40 17.97
C LYS A 12 -7.28 -7.23 17.95
N THR A 13 -7.95 -7.74 18.98
CA THR A 13 -9.40 -7.58 19.14
C THR A 13 -9.78 -6.12 19.39
N TYR A 14 -9.05 -5.41 20.24
CA TYR A 14 -9.19 -3.97 20.50
C TYR A 14 -9.03 -3.15 19.21
N LEU A 15 -7.98 -3.42 18.41
CA LEU A 15 -7.75 -2.74 17.12
C LEU A 15 -8.92 -2.94 16.15
N ARG A 16 -9.50 -4.15 16.14
CA ARG A 16 -10.61 -4.51 15.26
C ARG A 16 -11.95 -3.91 15.72
N LEU A 17 -12.29 -4.05 16.98
CA LEU A 17 -13.63 -3.74 17.49
C LEU A 17 -13.74 -2.30 17.98
N GLU A 18 -12.76 -1.80 18.72
CA GLU A 18 -12.83 -0.45 19.30
C GLU A 18 -12.21 0.61 18.39
N LYS A 19 -11.12 0.29 17.71
CA LYS A 19 -10.49 1.21 16.73
C LYS A 19 -11.06 1.08 15.33
N ALA A 20 -11.87 0.05 15.06
CA ALA A 20 -12.47 -0.22 13.73
C ALA A 20 -11.45 -0.19 12.58
N LEU A 21 -10.23 -0.70 12.82
CA LEU A 21 -9.17 -0.71 11.84
C LEU A 21 -9.39 -1.79 10.78
N SER A 22 -8.94 -1.51 9.55
CA SER A 22 -8.92 -2.51 8.48
C SER A 22 -7.92 -3.64 8.78
N ALA A 23 -8.15 -4.84 8.21
CA ALA A 23 -7.25 -5.99 8.35
C ALA A 23 -5.80 -5.62 8.05
N ASN A 24 -5.54 -4.93 6.92
CA ASN A 24 -4.19 -4.49 6.55
C ASN A 24 -3.56 -3.55 7.59
N SER A 25 -4.35 -2.71 8.25
CA SER A 25 -3.84 -1.84 9.32
C SER A 25 -3.50 -2.66 10.56
N ILE A 26 -4.35 -3.61 10.94
CA ILE A 26 -4.11 -4.51 12.06
C ILE A 26 -2.83 -5.32 11.83
N ASP A 27 -2.66 -5.92 10.65
CA ASP A 27 -1.46 -6.68 10.28
C ASP A 27 -0.19 -5.82 10.36
N ALA A 28 -0.27 -4.55 9.94
CA ALA A 28 0.86 -3.61 10.06
C ALA A 28 1.21 -3.32 11.53
N TYR A 29 0.21 -3.10 12.39
CA TYR A 29 0.42 -2.88 13.84
C TYR A 29 1.01 -4.12 14.51
N LEU A 30 0.53 -5.32 14.17
CA LEU A 30 1.06 -6.57 14.72
C LEU A 30 2.50 -6.83 14.24
N THR A 31 2.80 -6.61 12.95
CA THR A 31 4.16 -6.72 12.42
C THR A 31 5.13 -5.74 13.10
N ASP A 32 4.67 -4.56 13.49
CA ASP A 32 5.48 -3.61 14.25
C ASP A 32 5.66 -4.05 15.69
N LEU A 33 4.61 -4.58 16.30
CA LEU A 33 4.66 -5.14 17.65
C LEU A 33 5.61 -6.35 17.74
N ASP A 34 5.66 -7.22 16.72
CA ASP A 34 6.58 -8.37 16.67
C ASP A 34 8.05 -7.94 16.83
N LYS A 35 8.43 -6.77 16.28
CA LYS A 35 9.79 -6.24 16.45
C LYS A 35 10.09 -5.90 17.91
N LEU A 36 9.12 -5.29 18.60
CA LEU A 36 9.23 -5.02 20.02
C LEU A 36 9.24 -6.30 20.84
N THR A 37 8.37 -7.27 20.50
CA THR A 37 8.30 -8.57 21.17
C THR A 37 9.67 -9.27 21.14
N ASN A 38 10.27 -9.36 19.96
CA ASN A 38 11.60 -9.96 19.80
C ASN A 38 12.68 -9.24 20.64
N PHE A 39 12.60 -7.91 20.73
CA PHE A 39 13.52 -7.13 21.56
C PHE A 39 13.28 -7.44 23.05
N VAL A 40 12.05 -7.35 23.53
CA VAL A 40 11.69 -7.58 24.96
C VAL A 40 12.06 -9.00 25.38
N GLU A 41 11.84 -10.01 24.53
CA GLU A 41 12.23 -11.39 24.78
C GLU A 41 13.76 -11.55 24.83
N SER A 42 14.50 -10.85 23.96
CA SER A 42 15.97 -10.88 23.98
C SER A 42 16.57 -10.28 25.26
N GLU A 43 15.86 -9.33 25.87
CA GLU A 43 16.22 -8.74 27.17
C GLU A 43 15.69 -9.53 28.38
N GLY A 44 14.98 -10.64 28.14
CA GLY A 44 14.40 -11.48 29.21
C GLY A 44 13.27 -10.80 30.00
N LYS A 45 12.62 -9.78 29.42
CA LYS A 45 11.58 -8.96 30.06
C LYS A 45 10.17 -9.37 29.60
N LYS A 46 9.18 -8.85 30.31
CA LYS A 46 7.76 -8.84 29.89
C LYS A 46 7.37 -7.43 29.48
N TYR A 47 6.28 -7.28 28.72
CA TYR A 47 5.79 -5.95 28.31
C TYR A 47 5.55 -4.99 29.51
N ALA A 48 5.11 -5.53 30.65
CA ALA A 48 4.85 -4.73 31.85
C ALA A 48 6.13 -4.22 32.53
N ASP A 49 7.27 -4.86 32.29
CA ASP A 49 8.55 -4.53 32.92
C ASP A 49 9.41 -3.59 32.05
N VAL A 50 8.92 -3.26 30.85
CA VAL A 50 9.62 -2.38 29.90
C VAL A 50 9.59 -0.95 30.41
N THR A 51 10.77 -0.34 30.46
CA THR A 51 10.96 1.04 30.87
C THR A 51 11.14 1.98 29.66
N TYR A 52 11.12 3.26 29.90
CA TYR A 52 11.46 4.27 28.87
C TYR A 52 12.86 4.04 28.29
N ASP A 53 13.85 3.72 29.14
CA ASP A 53 15.23 3.49 28.70
C ASP A 53 15.32 2.25 27.77
N ASP A 54 14.56 1.20 28.05
CA ASP A 54 14.47 0.03 27.16
C ASP A 54 13.93 0.43 25.79
N LEU A 55 12.89 1.27 25.76
CA LEU A 55 12.31 1.76 24.50
C LEU A 55 13.28 2.66 23.72
N GLN A 56 14.11 3.46 24.42
CA GLN A 56 15.17 4.21 23.75
C GLN A 56 16.21 3.29 23.13
N GLN A 57 16.63 2.22 23.83
CA GLN A 57 17.53 1.20 23.29
C GLN A 57 16.91 0.47 22.10
N PHE A 58 15.62 0.15 22.18
CA PHE A 58 14.90 -0.44 21.05
C PHE A 58 14.92 0.47 19.82
N VAL A 59 14.64 1.77 20.00
CA VAL A 59 14.68 2.75 18.89
C VAL A 59 16.09 2.89 18.32
N ALA A 60 17.12 2.92 19.15
CA ALA A 60 18.50 2.93 18.71
C ALA A 60 18.82 1.67 17.88
N ARG A 61 18.40 0.50 18.33
CA ARG A 61 18.57 -0.78 17.58
C ARG A 61 17.84 -0.75 16.22
N LEU A 62 16.65 -0.15 16.13
CA LEU A 62 15.96 0.01 14.84
C LEU A 62 16.77 0.89 13.88
N HIS A 63 17.44 1.92 14.39
CA HIS A 63 18.33 2.79 13.61
C HIS A 63 19.57 2.02 13.13
N ASP A 64 20.23 1.27 14.02
CA ASP A 64 21.48 0.53 13.74
C ASP A 64 21.29 -0.55 12.67
N ILE A 65 20.13 -1.21 12.63
CA ILE A 65 19.79 -2.18 11.59
C ILE A 65 19.29 -1.51 10.29
N GLY A 66 19.38 -0.17 10.19
CA GLY A 66 19.11 0.58 8.95
C GLY A 66 17.64 0.78 8.62
N ILE A 67 16.72 0.69 9.59
CA ILE A 67 15.30 0.98 9.33
C ILE A 67 15.14 2.47 9.02
N HIS A 68 14.52 2.77 7.88
CA HIS A 68 14.30 4.15 7.43
C HIS A 68 13.48 4.97 8.47
N PRO A 69 13.81 6.25 8.74
CA PRO A 69 13.16 7.07 9.78
C PRO A 69 11.63 7.11 9.71
N ARG A 70 11.05 7.15 8.51
CA ARG A 70 9.59 7.09 8.33
C ARG A 70 8.98 5.77 8.81
N SER A 71 9.70 4.66 8.62
CA SER A 71 9.30 3.35 9.13
C SER A 71 9.47 3.26 10.64
N GLN A 72 10.53 3.85 11.20
CA GLN A 72 10.73 3.95 12.65
C GLN A 72 9.58 4.73 13.30
N ALA A 73 9.20 5.88 12.75
CA ALA A 73 8.07 6.67 13.28
C ALA A 73 6.76 5.88 13.27
N ARG A 74 6.51 5.08 12.22
CA ARG A 74 5.34 4.21 12.15
C ARG A 74 5.39 3.12 13.23
N ILE A 75 6.53 2.45 13.41
CA ILE A 75 6.75 1.44 14.46
C ILE A 75 6.51 2.04 15.84
N ILE A 76 7.09 3.20 16.14
CA ILE A 76 6.89 3.91 17.41
C ILE A 76 5.41 4.22 17.64
N SER A 77 4.70 4.67 16.62
CA SER A 77 3.25 4.91 16.71
C SER A 77 2.46 3.64 17.03
N GLY A 78 2.84 2.50 16.43
CA GLY A 78 2.26 1.18 16.72
C GLY A 78 2.50 0.76 18.16
N ILE A 79 3.73 0.93 18.67
CA ILE A 79 4.11 0.62 20.05
C ILE A 79 3.35 1.50 21.05
N LYS A 80 3.25 2.81 20.78
CA LYS A 80 2.43 3.71 21.61
C LYS A 80 0.98 3.26 21.68
N SER A 81 0.42 2.81 20.57
CA SER A 81 -0.94 2.26 20.54
C SER A 81 -1.08 1.01 21.40
N PHE A 82 -0.08 0.12 21.38
CA PHE A 82 -0.07 -1.09 22.19
C PHE A 82 0.04 -0.78 23.70
N TYR A 83 0.97 0.07 24.11
CA TYR A 83 1.11 0.46 25.52
C TYR A 83 -0.09 1.25 26.03
N ARG A 84 -0.70 2.07 25.18
CA ARG A 84 -1.98 2.72 25.51
C ARG A 84 -3.09 1.70 25.78
N PHE A 85 -3.17 0.63 24.99
CA PHE A 85 -4.09 -0.48 25.23
C PHE A 85 -3.78 -1.17 26.57
N LEU A 86 -2.50 -1.52 26.84
CA LEU A 86 -2.11 -2.15 28.11
C LEU A 86 -2.46 -1.28 29.33
N PHE A 87 -2.30 0.03 29.20
CA PHE A 87 -2.67 0.99 30.25
C PHE A 87 -4.19 1.04 30.47
N LEU A 88 -4.97 1.11 29.40
CA LEU A 88 -6.45 1.14 29.48
C LEU A 88 -7.05 -0.13 30.06
N ASP A 89 -6.47 -1.28 29.76
CA ASP A 89 -6.88 -2.59 30.28
C ASP A 89 -6.24 -2.93 31.64
N ASN A 90 -5.60 -1.97 32.31
CA ASN A 90 -4.97 -2.12 33.63
C ASN A 90 -3.88 -3.21 33.68
N TYR A 91 -3.23 -3.55 32.60
CA TYR A 91 -2.05 -4.43 32.59
C TYR A 91 -0.78 -3.74 33.11
N ILE A 92 -0.73 -2.41 33.00
CA ILE A 92 0.32 -1.54 33.50
C ILE A 92 -0.27 -0.33 34.19
N THR A 93 0.47 0.26 35.11
CA THR A 93 0.05 1.48 35.87
C THR A 93 0.58 2.77 35.29
N THR A 94 1.63 2.68 34.49
CA THR A 94 2.27 3.83 33.82
C THR A 94 2.59 3.45 32.38
N ASP A 95 2.43 4.39 31.44
CA ASP A 95 2.76 4.18 30.04
C ASP A 95 4.23 4.56 29.77
N PRO A 96 5.14 3.59 29.52
CA PRO A 96 6.54 3.89 29.29
C PRO A 96 6.80 4.63 27.95
N THR A 97 5.79 4.72 27.09
CA THR A 97 5.91 5.36 25.77
C THR A 97 5.54 6.85 25.79
N GLU A 98 5.08 7.39 26.91
CA GLU A 98 4.57 8.77 27.00
C GLU A 98 5.57 9.80 26.47
N LEU A 99 6.82 9.70 26.90
CA LEU A 99 7.91 10.59 26.50
C LEU A 99 8.69 10.13 25.26
N LEU A 100 8.33 8.99 24.66
CA LEU A 100 9.04 8.45 23.51
C LEU A 100 8.79 9.32 22.27
N GLU A 101 9.84 9.94 21.74
CA GLU A 101 9.75 10.79 20.56
C GLU A 101 9.93 9.99 19.26
N SER A 102 9.20 10.41 18.25
CA SER A 102 9.41 9.89 16.89
C SER A 102 10.54 10.65 16.19
N PRO A 103 11.33 9.99 15.33
CA PRO A 103 12.36 10.67 14.56
C PRO A 103 11.76 11.80 13.71
N LYS A 104 12.48 12.92 13.62
CA LYS A 104 12.08 14.02 12.76
C LYS A 104 12.19 13.59 11.29
N ILE A 105 11.08 13.62 10.59
CA ILE A 105 11.00 13.26 9.17
C ILE A 105 10.96 14.57 8.38
N GLY A 106 12.00 14.81 7.56
CA GLY A 106 11.99 15.94 6.62
C GLY A 106 10.81 15.86 5.66
N LEU A 107 10.21 16.99 5.34
CA LEU A 107 9.18 17.08 4.31
C LEU A 107 9.86 16.95 2.93
N LYS A 108 9.80 15.76 2.32
CA LYS A 108 10.19 15.59 0.93
C LYS A 108 8.95 15.85 0.07
N LEU A 109 8.98 16.91 -0.74
CA LEU A 109 7.94 17.17 -1.73
C LEU A 109 7.93 16.02 -2.74
N PRO A 110 6.75 15.54 -3.15
CA PRO A 110 6.65 14.53 -4.19
C PRO A 110 7.14 15.11 -5.53
N GLU A 111 7.90 14.33 -6.26
CA GLU A 111 8.22 14.60 -7.66
C GLU A 111 6.96 14.35 -8.50
N ILE A 112 6.61 15.31 -9.35
CA ILE A 112 5.41 15.27 -10.18
C ILE A 112 5.85 15.10 -11.62
N LEU A 113 5.29 14.09 -12.30
CA LEU A 113 5.50 13.91 -13.72
C LEU A 113 4.72 14.96 -14.53
N THR A 114 5.34 15.53 -15.53
CA THR A 114 4.69 16.40 -16.52
C THR A 114 3.83 15.56 -17.49
N VAL A 115 2.91 16.21 -18.20
CA VAL A 115 2.10 15.55 -19.23
C VAL A 115 2.99 14.92 -20.32
N ASN A 116 4.07 15.61 -20.72
CA ASN A 116 4.99 15.09 -21.73
C ASN A 116 5.72 13.83 -21.25
N GLU A 117 6.16 13.79 -19.99
CA GLU A 117 6.79 12.60 -19.42
C GLU A 117 5.82 11.43 -19.34
N ILE A 118 4.55 11.67 -18.97
CA ILE A 118 3.51 10.64 -18.96
C ILE A 118 3.27 10.10 -20.37
N ASN A 119 3.12 10.97 -21.36
CA ASN A 119 2.95 10.55 -22.77
C ASN A 119 4.15 9.73 -23.24
N SER A 120 5.36 10.19 -22.95
CA SER A 120 6.58 9.45 -23.26
C SER A 120 6.61 8.07 -22.61
N ILE A 121 6.17 7.96 -21.36
CA ILE A 121 6.01 6.68 -20.64
C ILE A 121 5.03 5.77 -21.37
N LEU A 122 3.87 6.28 -21.78
CA LEU A 122 2.86 5.52 -22.51
C LEU A 122 3.37 5.01 -23.86
N ASP A 123 4.18 5.81 -24.55
CA ASP A 123 4.73 5.48 -25.88
C ASP A 123 5.83 4.41 -25.83
N THR A 124 6.44 4.15 -24.67
CA THR A 124 7.40 3.03 -24.52
C THR A 124 6.74 1.67 -24.39
N ILE A 125 5.42 1.61 -24.23
CA ILE A 125 4.72 0.33 -24.10
C ILE A 125 4.68 -0.36 -25.46
N ASP A 126 5.32 -1.51 -25.55
CA ASP A 126 5.31 -2.33 -26.75
C ASP A 126 3.93 -2.99 -26.94
N LEU A 127 3.18 -2.47 -27.90
CA LEU A 127 1.84 -2.98 -28.23
C LEU A 127 1.87 -4.30 -29.02
N THR A 128 3.06 -4.76 -29.47
CA THR A 128 3.18 -6.08 -30.13
C THR A 128 3.17 -7.22 -29.13
N LEU A 129 3.39 -6.94 -27.85
CA LEU A 129 3.33 -7.91 -26.78
C LEU A 129 1.87 -8.24 -26.40
N PRO A 130 1.56 -9.50 -26.04
CA PRO A 130 0.20 -9.92 -25.69
C PRO A 130 -0.44 -9.13 -24.54
N GLU A 131 0.36 -8.52 -23.66
CA GLU A 131 -0.10 -7.66 -22.58
C GLU A 131 0.07 -6.16 -22.84
N GLY A 132 0.63 -5.77 -23.99
CA GLY A 132 0.94 -4.37 -24.31
C GLY A 132 -0.29 -3.49 -24.25
N GLN A 133 -1.36 -3.87 -24.94
CA GLN A 133 -2.60 -3.10 -24.97
C GLN A 133 -3.26 -3.00 -23.58
N ARG A 134 -3.24 -4.09 -22.78
CA ARG A 134 -3.68 -4.04 -21.38
C ARG A 134 -2.89 -3.04 -20.56
N ASN A 135 -1.57 -3.09 -20.67
CA ASN A 135 -0.67 -2.24 -19.89
C ASN A 135 -0.88 -0.75 -20.24
N ARG A 136 -1.07 -0.43 -21.53
CA ARG A 136 -1.38 0.92 -22.00
C ARG A 136 -2.72 1.39 -21.44
N ALA A 137 -3.78 0.60 -21.56
CA ALA A 137 -5.09 0.92 -21.01
C ALA A 137 -5.06 1.15 -19.50
N MET A 138 -4.32 0.32 -18.76
CA MET A 138 -4.15 0.48 -17.30
C MET A 138 -3.48 1.81 -16.94
N LEU A 139 -2.40 2.20 -17.61
CA LEU A 139 -1.69 3.44 -17.33
C LEU A 139 -2.53 4.66 -17.69
N GLU A 140 -3.26 4.62 -18.81
CA GLU A 140 -4.20 5.67 -19.21
C GLU A 140 -5.30 5.86 -18.16
N VAL A 141 -5.87 4.77 -17.63
CA VAL A 141 -6.89 4.82 -16.57
C VAL A 141 -6.31 5.36 -15.26
N LEU A 142 -5.10 4.94 -14.88
CA LEU A 142 -4.43 5.47 -13.69
C LEU A 142 -4.22 6.98 -13.79
N TYR A 143 -3.76 7.45 -14.94
CA TYR A 143 -3.49 8.86 -15.19
C TYR A 143 -4.80 9.67 -15.27
N SER A 144 -5.73 9.23 -16.09
CA SER A 144 -7.00 9.92 -16.33
C SER A 144 -7.86 10.04 -15.07
N CYS A 145 -7.96 8.97 -14.28
CA CYS A 145 -8.88 8.86 -13.15
C CYS A 145 -8.21 9.06 -11.78
N GLY A 146 -6.88 9.15 -11.71
CA GLY A 146 -6.16 9.27 -10.43
C GLY A 146 -6.46 8.12 -9.46
N LEU A 147 -6.61 6.91 -9.97
CA LEU A 147 -6.94 5.75 -9.14
C LEU A 147 -5.76 5.30 -8.28
N ARG A 148 -6.07 4.76 -7.10
CA ARG A 148 -5.09 3.94 -6.38
C ARG A 148 -4.88 2.62 -7.13
N VAL A 149 -3.67 2.07 -7.05
CA VAL A 149 -3.38 0.77 -7.70
C VAL A 149 -4.33 -0.34 -7.22
N SER A 150 -4.74 -0.33 -5.95
CA SER A 150 -5.73 -1.27 -5.44
C SER A 150 -7.11 -1.12 -6.09
N GLU A 151 -7.53 0.09 -6.39
CA GLU A 151 -8.78 0.38 -7.07
C GLU A 151 -8.72 -0.06 -8.54
N LEU A 152 -7.59 0.17 -9.21
CA LEU A 152 -7.39 -0.28 -10.59
C LEU A 152 -7.49 -1.80 -10.72
N VAL A 153 -6.79 -2.58 -9.87
CA VAL A 153 -6.76 -4.04 -9.97
C VAL A 153 -8.08 -4.70 -9.59
N SER A 154 -8.94 -4.00 -8.85
CA SER A 154 -10.28 -4.44 -8.48
C SER A 154 -11.39 -3.85 -9.35
N LEU A 155 -11.04 -2.99 -10.33
CA LEU A 155 -12.02 -2.35 -11.20
C LEU A 155 -12.77 -3.41 -12.00
N ARG A 156 -14.09 -3.33 -12.00
CA ARG A 156 -14.97 -4.23 -12.70
C ARG A 156 -15.38 -3.67 -14.05
N PHE A 157 -15.64 -4.56 -15.00
CA PHE A 157 -16.17 -4.17 -16.30
C PHE A 157 -17.53 -3.45 -16.14
N THR A 158 -18.41 -3.96 -15.28
CA THR A 158 -19.71 -3.39 -14.97
C THR A 158 -19.66 -2.04 -14.23
N ASP A 159 -18.50 -1.61 -13.73
CA ASP A 159 -18.32 -0.33 -13.09
C ASP A 159 -17.80 0.76 -14.06
N VAL A 160 -17.65 0.43 -15.36
CA VAL A 160 -17.22 1.37 -16.40
C VAL A 160 -18.43 1.79 -17.23
N TYR A 161 -18.79 3.05 -17.17
CA TYR A 161 -19.91 3.65 -17.87
C TYR A 161 -19.39 4.40 -19.10
N PHE A 162 -19.24 3.65 -20.20
CA PHE A 162 -18.54 4.11 -21.41
C PHE A 162 -19.21 5.29 -22.10
N ASP A 163 -20.53 5.30 -22.12
CA ASP A 163 -21.32 6.31 -22.83
C ASP A 163 -21.46 7.59 -21.97
N GLU A 164 -21.49 7.45 -20.66
CA GLU A 164 -21.62 8.54 -19.71
C GLU A 164 -20.25 9.14 -19.31
N GLY A 165 -19.15 8.48 -19.66
CA GLY A 165 -17.79 8.96 -19.42
C GLY A 165 -17.36 8.98 -17.96
N PHE A 166 -17.78 8.00 -17.15
CA PHE A 166 -17.32 7.86 -15.77
C PHE A 166 -17.13 6.39 -15.36
N ILE A 167 -16.39 6.20 -14.29
CA ILE A 167 -16.23 4.90 -13.62
C ILE A 167 -16.71 5.00 -12.17
N LYS A 168 -17.24 3.90 -11.65
CA LYS A 168 -17.58 3.76 -10.23
C LYS A 168 -16.44 3.05 -9.52
N VAL A 169 -15.92 3.66 -8.47
CA VAL A 169 -14.77 3.17 -7.73
C VAL A 169 -15.13 2.98 -6.26
N GLU A 170 -14.80 1.82 -5.72
CA GLU A 170 -14.91 1.55 -4.30
C GLU A 170 -13.59 1.85 -3.58
N GLY A 171 -13.62 2.79 -2.64
CA GLY A 171 -12.48 3.22 -1.86
C GLY A 171 -12.43 2.62 -0.46
N LYS A 172 -11.61 3.21 0.40
CA LYS A 172 -11.45 2.78 1.81
C LYS A 172 -12.78 2.86 2.55
N GLY A 173 -13.13 1.77 3.25
CA GLY A 173 -14.37 1.66 4.02
C GLY A 173 -15.62 1.47 3.16
N SER A 174 -15.46 0.82 1.99
CA SER A 174 -16.53 0.54 1.02
C SER A 174 -17.30 1.79 0.55
N LYS A 175 -16.65 2.95 0.65
CA LYS A 175 -17.22 4.18 0.11
C LYS A 175 -17.06 4.21 -1.40
N GLN A 176 -18.17 4.34 -2.12
CA GLN A 176 -18.19 4.46 -3.58
C GLN A 176 -18.09 5.92 -4.00
N ARG A 177 -17.40 6.17 -5.12
CA ARG A 177 -17.34 7.45 -5.78
C ARG A 177 -17.37 7.27 -7.30
N LEU A 178 -17.96 8.25 -7.98
CA LEU A 178 -17.88 8.35 -9.43
C LEU A 178 -16.67 9.20 -9.80
N VAL A 179 -15.92 8.75 -10.79
CA VAL A 179 -14.71 9.42 -11.28
C VAL A 179 -14.84 9.58 -12.79
N PRO A 180 -14.72 10.81 -13.33
CA PRO A 180 -14.72 11.00 -14.78
C PRO A 180 -13.52 10.26 -15.40
N ILE A 181 -13.73 9.73 -16.62
CA ILE A 181 -12.71 9.05 -17.40
C ILE A 181 -12.56 9.76 -18.75
N SER A 182 -11.32 9.90 -19.22
CA SER A 182 -11.05 10.54 -20.51
C SER A 182 -11.46 9.66 -21.69
N GLU A 183 -11.78 10.28 -22.83
CA GLU A 183 -12.07 9.57 -24.08
C GLU A 183 -10.89 8.70 -24.53
N THR A 184 -9.65 9.16 -24.29
CA THR A 184 -8.42 8.39 -24.56
C THR A 184 -8.40 7.10 -23.75
N ALA A 185 -8.65 7.18 -22.43
CA ALA A 185 -8.68 5.99 -21.58
C ALA A 185 -9.82 5.03 -21.98
N ILE A 186 -10.99 5.55 -22.33
CA ILE A 186 -12.10 4.76 -22.87
C ILE A 186 -11.68 4.02 -24.14
N LYS A 187 -11.02 4.72 -25.07
CA LYS A 187 -10.52 4.13 -26.33
C LYS A 187 -9.54 3.01 -26.04
N GLU A 188 -8.57 3.25 -25.16
CA GLU A 188 -7.55 2.23 -24.83
C GLU A 188 -8.17 1.02 -24.10
N ILE A 189 -9.20 1.21 -23.25
CA ILE A 189 -9.95 0.10 -22.69
C ILE A 189 -10.65 -0.69 -23.79
N LYS A 190 -11.35 -0.02 -24.72
CA LYS A 190 -12.05 -0.68 -25.81
C LYS A 190 -11.08 -1.50 -26.69
N ASN A 191 -9.90 -0.98 -26.98
CA ASN A 191 -8.84 -1.70 -27.68
C ASN A 191 -8.43 -2.96 -26.89
N TYR A 192 -8.17 -2.82 -25.60
CA TYR A 192 -7.79 -3.94 -24.74
C TYR A 192 -8.88 -5.02 -24.65
N LEU A 193 -10.15 -4.68 -24.74
CA LEU A 193 -11.24 -5.65 -24.65
C LEU A 193 -11.19 -6.69 -25.80
N TYR A 194 -10.64 -6.37 -26.95
CA TYR A 194 -10.40 -7.34 -28.02
C TYR A 194 -9.44 -8.43 -27.53
N ASP A 195 -8.32 -8.06 -26.91
CA ASP A 195 -7.34 -9.01 -26.38
C ASP A 195 -7.88 -9.76 -25.18
N ARG A 196 -8.61 -9.06 -24.29
CA ARG A 196 -9.23 -9.68 -23.10
C ARG A 196 -10.18 -10.80 -23.45
N ASN A 197 -10.92 -10.70 -24.53
CA ASN A 197 -11.87 -11.71 -24.97
C ASN A 197 -11.19 -13.04 -25.41
N HIS A 198 -9.87 -13.00 -25.68
CA HIS A 198 -9.09 -14.20 -26.00
C HIS A 198 -8.41 -14.82 -24.76
N VAL A 199 -8.52 -14.20 -23.58
CA VAL A 199 -7.99 -14.73 -22.33
C VAL A 199 -8.97 -15.77 -21.76
N ALA A 200 -8.47 -16.94 -21.39
CA ALA A 200 -9.25 -17.92 -20.64
C ALA A 200 -9.49 -17.43 -19.20
N VAL A 201 -10.61 -16.79 -18.97
CA VAL A 201 -10.96 -16.18 -17.68
C VAL A 201 -11.28 -17.27 -16.66
N LYS A 202 -10.68 -17.19 -15.48
CA LYS A 202 -10.98 -18.12 -14.38
C LYS A 202 -12.27 -17.74 -13.67
N LYS A 203 -12.97 -18.77 -13.17
CA LYS A 203 -14.22 -18.61 -12.42
C LYS A 203 -14.05 -17.61 -11.26
N GLY A 204 -14.94 -16.62 -11.20
CA GLY A 204 -14.95 -15.54 -10.20
C GLY A 204 -14.19 -14.28 -10.62
N PHE A 205 -13.57 -14.26 -11.81
CA PHE A 205 -12.86 -13.10 -12.35
C PHE A 205 -13.49 -12.54 -13.63
N GLU A 206 -14.68 -13.00 -13.99
CA GLU A 206 -15.37 -12.65 -15.24
C GLU A 206 -15.60 -11.15 -15.37
N ASP A 207 -15.93 -10.50 -14.27
CA ASP A 207 -16.23 -9.06 -14.22
C ASP A 207 -14.99 -8.17 -13.93
N ILE A 208 -13.83 -8.77 -13.68
CA ILE A 208 -12.58 -7.97 -13.49
C ILE A 208 -12.15 -7.38 -14.84
N LEU A 209 -11.95 -6.06 -14.89
CA LEU A 209 -11.59 -5.40 -16.13
C LEU A 209 -10.19 -5.82 -16.61
N PHE A 210 -9.17 -5.67 -15.77
CA PHE A 210 -7.77 -5.93 -16.11
C PHE A 210 -7.32 -7.31 -15.63
N LEU A 211 -7.13 -8.23 -16.57
CA LEU A 211 -6.76 -9.61 -16.27
C LEU A 211 -5.26 -9.86 -16.42
N SER A 212 -4.74 -10.76 -15.61
CA SER A 212 -3.44 -11.38 -15.82
C SER A 212 -3.49 -12.37 -17.00
N ARG A 213 -2.32 -12.78 -17.52
CA ARG A 213 -2.24 -13.88 -18.51
C ARG A 213 -2.89 -15.18 -18.05
N ARG A 214 -3.06 -15.36 -16.72
CA ARG A 214 -3.68 -16.57 -16.13
C ARG A 214 -5.21 -16.45 -15.99
N GLY A 215 -5.81 -15.36 -16.48
CA GLY A 215 -7.25 -15.13 -16.38
C GLY A 215 -7.74 -14.77 -14.98
N THR A 216 -6.88 -14.24 -14.11
CA THR A 216 -7.20 -13.75 -12.77
C THR A 216 -6.93 -12.26 -12.66
N ALA A 217 -7.39 -11.61 -11.59
CA ALA A 217 -7.02 -10.22 -11.30
C ALA A 217 -5.49 -10.05 -11.19
N LEU A 218 -5.00 -8.86 -11.54
CA LEU A 218 -3.63 -8.46 -11.31
C LEU A 218 -3.39 -8.17 -9.82
N SER A 219 -2.19 -8.48 -9.31
CA SER A 219 -1.78 -8.00 -7.99
C SER A 219 -1.18 -6.59 -8.08
N ARG A 220 -1.18 -5.85 -6.98
CA ARG A 220 -0.51 -4.54 -6.89
C ARG A 220 0.98 -4.62 -7.23
N ILE A 221 1.62 -5.72 -6.85
CA ILE A 221 3.04 -5.98 -7.14
C ILE A 221 3.26 -6.15 -8.64
N MET A 222 2.36 -6.86 -9.35
CA MET A 222 2.44 -6.99 -10.81
C MET A 222 2.33 -5.63 -11.50
N VAL A 223 1.39 -4.78 -11.07
CA VAL A 223 1.26 -3.42 -11.62
C VAL A 223 2.54 -2.61 -11.39
N PHE A 224 3.13 -2.70 -10.19
CA PHE A 224 4.42 -2.06 -9.90
C PHE A 224 5.53 -2.54 -10.85
N HIS A 225 5.61 -3.86 -11.12
CA HIS A 225 6.60 -4.41 -12.07
C HIS A 225 6.34 -4.01 -13.53
N ILE A 226 5.10 -3.74 -13.90
CA ILE A 226 4.75 -3.21 -15.22
C ILE A 226 5.21 -1.76 -15.36
N ILE A 227 4.99 -0.93 -14.33
CA ILE A 227 5.28 0.51 -14.36
C ILE A 227 6.79 0.78 -14.19
N LYS A 228 7.47 0.03 -13.33
CA LYS A 228 8.87 0.27 -12.96
C LYS A 228 9.86 0.32 -14.15
N PRO A 229 9.88 -0.62 -15.11
CA PRO A 229 10.79 -0.55 -16.24
C PRO A 229 10.53 0.67 -17.12
N VAL A 230 9.27 1.00 -17.32
CA VAL A 230 8.81 2.10 -18.18
C VAL A 230 9.24 3.46 -17.60
N SER A 231 9.14 3.63 -16.27
CA SER A 231 9.58 4.85 -15.58
C SER A 231 11.11 4.99 -15.51
N TYR A 232 11.87 3.88 -15.39
CA TYR A 232 13.33 3.91 -15.31
C TYR A 232 14.00 4.31 -16.65
N THR A 233 13.42 3.95 -17.76
CA THR A 233 13.96 4.29 -19.09
C THR A 233 13.93 5.80 -19.35
N HIS A 234 12.95 6.51 -18.77
CA HIS A 234 12.78 7.95 -18.96
C HIS A 234 13.47 8.80 -17.90
N LEU A 235 13.44 8.42 -16.63
CA LEU A 235 14.05 9.19 -15.54
C LEU A 235 15.58 9.21 -15.63
N ARG A 236 16.24 8.15 -16.15
CA ARG A 236 17.69 8.13 -16.40
C ARG A 236 18.13 8.91 -17.64
N ALA A 237 17.25 9.17 -18.59
CA ALA A 237 17.59 9.98 -19.76
C ALA A 237 17.76 11.48 -19.44
N HIS A 238 17.25 11.93 -18.28
CA HIS A 238 17.41 13.30 -17.79
C HIS A 238 18.54 13.48 -16.76
N GLU A 239 19.15 12.38 -16.29
CA GLU A 239 20.38 12.42 -15.48
C GLU A 239 21.62 12.29 -16.38
N THR A 240 21.77 13.10 -17.42
CA THR A 240 23.09 13.38 -17.99
C THR A 240 23.77 14.37 -17.05
N PRO A 241 24.92 14.02 -16.44
CA PRO A 241 25.68 15.01 -15.67
C PRO A 241 26.15 16.06 -16.65
N GLU A 242 25.66 17.29 -16.50
CA GLU A 242 26.35 18.44 -17.08
C GLU A 242 27.71 18.50 -16.38
N HIS A 243 28.76 18.33 -17.18
CA HIS A 243 30.13 18.52 -16.77
C HIS A 243 30.42 19.97 -16.43
#